data_dcc9d0290cacc423f11d52572fb1846b
#
_entry.id   dcc9d0290cacc423f11d52572fb1846b
#
_cell.length_a   1.000
_cell.length_b   1.000
_cell.length_c   1.000
_cell.angle_alpha   90.00
_cell.angle_beta   90.00
_cell.angle_gamma   90.00
#
_symmetry.space_group_name_H-M   'P 1'
#
loop_
_entity.id
_entity.type
_entity.pdbx_description
1 polymer ?
#
loop_
_entity_poly.entity_id
_entity_poly.type
_entity_poly.pdbx_seq_one_letter_code
_entity_poly.pdbx_strand_id
1 'polypeptide(L)'
;GAVIMRLAVYLKGKDAKKYRKNVEYGSARWGSKTDIAPFMDQKPENNIILTQSEGLMMSGRPKNPANARNKNVLVVGGSGSGKTRFFIKPNLMQMHSSYVVTDPKGTVLIEVGKLLSRGTPKLDKDGKPVRGKNGKIVYEPYKIKVFNTINFSKSMHYNPFAYIHNEKDILKLVTVLIANTKGEGKSGDDFWVKAETLLYTALIGYIYYEAPSNEQNFSTLVEMINAMEVREDDETFKNAVDLLFDALEQKDPDHFALRQYKKYKLAAGKTAKSILISCGARLAPFDIKEVREITMYDELELDLVGDRKTALFFIISDTDATFNFLVSMAYTQLFNLLCERADDKFGGRLPVHVRCLIDEAANIGQIPNLEKLMATIRSRE
;
A
#
# COMPACT_ATOMS: atom_id res chain seq x y z
N GLY A 1 65.64 -19.48 -21.57
CA GLY A 1 64.44 -20.39 -21.61
C GLY A 1 63.81 -20.55 -20.23
N ALA A 2 64.53 -20.86 -19.16
CA ALA A 2 63.96 -21.20 -17.84
C ALA A 2 63.19 -20.05 -17.15
N VAL A 3 63.63 -18.81 -17.27
CA VAL A 3 62.98 -17.62 -16.65
C VAL A 3 61.62 -17.33 -17.34
N ILE A 4 61.58 -17.43 -18.65
CA ILE A 4 60.35 -17.21 -19.45
C ILE A 4 59.34 -18.31 -19.10
N MET A 5 59.78 -19.54 -18.95
CA MET A 5 58.90 -20.67 -18.60
C MET A 5 58.37 -20.55 -17.15
N ARG A 6 59.18 -20.07 -16.19
CA ARG A 6 58.71 -19.77 -14.82
C ARG A 6 57.72 -18.63 -14.81
N LEU A 7 57.94 -17.57 -15.60
CA LEU A 7 57.00 -16.46 -15.70
C LEU A 7 55.69 -16.88 -16.33
N ALA A 8 55.73 -17.69 -17.37
CA ALA A 8 54.52 -18.24 -18.00
C ALA A 8 53.73 -19.13 -17.07
N VAL A 9 54.39 -20.03 -16.31
CA VAL A 9 53.75 -20.87 -15.30
C VAL A 9 53.19 -20.03 -14.14
N TYR A 10 53.87 -19.00 -13.69
CA TYR A 10 53.39 -18.07 -12.66
C TYR A 10 52.12 -17.31 -13.11
N LEU A 11 52.15 -16.73 -14.32
CA LEU A 11 51.02 -16.01 -14.88
C LEU A 11 49.82 -16.94 -15.10
N LYS A 12 50.05 -18.15 -15.64
CA LYS A 12 48.99 -19.15 -15.81
C LYS A 12 48.43 -19.67 -14.47
N GLY A 13 49.24 -19.77 -13.45
CA GLY A 13 48.86 -20.10 -12.06
C GLY A 13 48.07 -18.98 -11.39
N LYS A 14 48.38 -17.70 -11.70
CA LYS A 14 47.68 -16.52 -11.16
C LYS A 14 46.26 -16.42 -11.74
N ASP A 15 46.09 -16.76 -13.02
CA ASP A 15 44.80 -16.70 -13.71
C ASP A 15 44.03 -18.04 -13.65
N ALA A 16 44.66 -19.10 -13.11
CA ALA A 16 43.97 -20.39 -12.94
C ALA A 16 42.81 -20.24 -11.94
N LYS A 17 41.59 -20.56 -12.40
CA LYS A 17 40.43 -20.65 -11.55
C LYS A 17 40.72 -21.59 -10.39
N LYS A 18 40.78 -21.10 -9.16
CA LYS A 18 40.98 -21.93 -7.97
C LYS A 18 39.69 -22.71 -7.73
N TYR A 19 39.64 -23.92 -8.24
CA TYR A 19 38.55 -24.88 -7.92
C TYR A 19 38.70 -25.26 -6.45
N ARG A 20 37.71 -24.89 -5.65
CA ARG A 20 37.62 -25.35 -4.25
C ARG A 20 36.94 -26.73 -4.27
N LYS A 21 37.59 -27.76 -3.71
CA LYS A 21 36.97 -29.08 -3.56
C LYS A 21 35.59 -28.92 -2.85
N ASN A 22 34.58 -29.58 -3.38
CA ASN A 22 33.18 -29.59 -2.91
C ASN A 22 32.40 -28.28 -3.09
N VAL A 23 32.76 -27.41 -4.05
CA VAL A 23 32.01 -26.19 -4.37
C VAL A 23 31.79 -26.13 -5.89
N GLU A 24 30.92 -26.98 -6.40
CA GLU A 24 30.74 -27.13 -7.87
C GLU A 24 29.90 -26.00 -8.48
N TYR A 25 28.98 -25.37 -7.71
CA TYR A 25 28.02 -24.37 -8.23
C TYR A 25 27.98 -23.04 -7.46
N GLY A 26 29.05 -22.68 -6.77
CA GLY A 26 29.15 -21.41 -6.04
C GLY A 26 29.74 -21.56 -4.65
N SER A 27 30.03 -20.42 -4.00
CA SER A 27 30.64 -20.38 -2.66
C SER A 27 29.59 -20.12 -1.55
N ALA A 28 28.29 -20.31 -1.84
CA ALA A 28 27.22 -20.09 -0.88
C ALA A 28 27.26 -21.15 0.24
N ARG A 29 27.12 -20.71 1.48
CA ARG A 29 27.00 -21.56 2.66
C ARG A 29 25.99 -20.95 3.63
N TRP A 30 25.49 -21.73 4.54
CA TRP A 30 24.71 -21.21 5.65
C TRP A 30 25.56 -20.26 6.50
N GLY A 31 25.00 -19.10 6.85
CA GLY A 31 25.67 -18.14 7.72
C GLY A 31 25.76 -18.65 9.17
N SER A 32 26.82 -18.23 9.86
CA SER A 32 27.01 -18.41 11.29
C SER A 32 26.60 -17.17 12.06
N LYS A 33 26.54 -17.22 13.39
CA LYS A 33 26.27 -16.07 14.25
C LYS A 33 27.23 -14.89 13.97
N THR A 34 28.49 -15.18 13.66
CA THR A 34 29.50 -14.18 13.33
C THR A 34 29.25 -13.50 12.00
N ASP A 35 28.64 -14.20 11.03
CA ASP A 35 28.28 -13.63 9.74
C ASP A 35 27.05 -12.70 9.85
N ILE A 36 26.14 -12.97 10.77
CA ILE A 36 24.88 -12.23 10.98
C ILE A 36 25.09 -11.01 11.89
N ALA A 37 25.96 -11.11 12.91
CA ALA A 37 26.19 -10.06 13.91
C ALA A 37 26.40 -8.65 13.35
N PRO A 38 27.09 -8.42 12.22
CA PRO A 38 27.25 -7.09 11.65
C PRO A 38 25.95 -6.44 11.16
N PHE A 39 24.88 -7.23 10.95
CA PHE A 39 23.57 -6.78 10.47
C PHE A 39 22.55 -6.62 11.59
N MET A 40 22.94 -6.85 12.84
CA MET A 40 22.11 -6.66 14.02
C MET A 40 22.49 -5.38 14.76
N ASP A 41 21.50 -4.68 15.31
CA ASP A 41 21.75 -3.62 16.29
C ASP A 41 22.01 -4.23 17.67
N GLN A 42 22.87 -3.58 18.47
CA GLN A 42 23.18 -4.03 19.82
C GLN A 42 21.99 -3.99 20.77
N LYS A 43 21.04 -3.05 20.50
CA LYS A 43 19.79 -2.97 21.24
C LYS A 43 18.76 -3.87 20.57
N PRO A 44 18.27 -4.92 21.26
CA PRO A 44 17.32 -5.87 20.67
C PRO A 44 16.07 -5.22 20.09
N GLU A 45 15.56 -4.16 20.74
CA GLU A 45 14.37 -3.42 20.32
C GLU A 45 14.53 -2.69 18.99
N ASN A 46 15.74 -2.46 18.51
CA ASN A 46 16.04 -1.83 17.24
C ASN A 46 16.18 -2.83 16.08
N ASN A 47 15.86 -4.09 16.31
CA ASN A 47 15.94 -5.14 15.30
C ASN A 47 14.55 -5.65 14.90
N ILE A 48 14.39 -5.97 13.63
CA ILE A 48 13.32 -6.85 13.16
C ILE A 48 13.61 -8.24 13.76
N ILE A 49 12.68 -8.80 14.50
CA ILE A 49 12.79 -10.15 15.04
C ILE A 49 12.57 -11.13 13.89
N LEU A 50 13.59 -11.89 13.54
CA LEU A 50 13.52 -12.93 12.50
C LEU A 50 13.27 -14.31 13.12
N THR A 51 14.04 -14.66 14.15
CA THR A 51 13.91 -15.90 14.93
C THR A 51 14.12 -15.59 16.41
N GLN A 52 14.23 -16.61 17.23
CA GLN A 52 14.53 -16.47 18.66
C GLN A 52 15.90 -15.81 18.91
N SER A 53 16.86 -16.00 18.03
CA SER A 53 18.25 -15.56 18.20
C SER A 53 18.74 -14.59 17.13
N GLU A 54 18.08 -14.52 15.99
CA GLU A 54 18.49 -13.68 14.87
C GLU A 54 17.55 -12.50 14.68
N GLY A 55 18.14 -11.35 14.36
CA GLY A 55 17.45 -10.12 14.03
C GLY A 55 18.11 -9.41 12.87
N LEU A 56 17.43 -8.41 12.35
CA LEU A 56 17.94 -7.50 11.34
C LEU A 56 17.72 -6.06 11.81
N MET A 57 18.80 -5.27 11.90
CA MET A 57 18.69 -3.87 12.34
C MET A 57 17.68 -3.10 11.51
N MET A 58 16.81 -2.31 12.14
CA MET A 58 15.80 -1.50 11.47
C MET A 58 16.40 -0.26 10.82
N SER A 59 17.49 0.29 11.36
CA SER A 59 18.11 1.49 10.80
C SER A 59 18.57 1.28 9.36
N GLY A 60 18.16 2.17 8.47
CA GLY A 60 18.64 2.25 7.10
C GLY A 60 20.06 2.80 6.96
N ARG A 61 20.61 3.40 8.05
CA ARG A 61 21.92 4.05 8.08
C ARG A 61 22.80 3.47 9.20
N PRO A 62 23.32 2.24 9.05
CA PRO A 62 24.24 1.66 10.03
C PRO A 62 25.56 2.45 10.07
N LYS A 63 26.28 2.34 11.19
CA LYS A 63 27.62 2.97 11.32
C LYS A 63 28.57 2.59 10.19
N ASN A 64 28.54 1.33 9.77
CA ASN A 64 29.25 0.87 8.58
C ASN A 64 28.25 0.76 7.40
N PRO A 65 28.35 1.62 6.37
CA PRO A 65 27.46 1.59 5.21
C PRO A 65 27.45 0.26 4.45
N ALA A 66 28.54 -0.51 4.51
CA ALA A 66 28.62 -1.85 3.91
C ALA A 66 27.62 -2.85 4.51
N ASN A 67 27.14 -2.59 5.74
CA ASN A 67 26.15 -3.42 6.42
C ASN A 67 24.70 -3.00 6.12
N ALA A 68 24.50 -1.92 5.35
CA ALA A 68 23.16 -1.49 4.96
C ALA A 68 22.51 -2.54 4.05
N ARG A 69 21.34 -3.06 4.47
CA ARG A 69 20.56 -4.06 3.72
C ARG A 69 19.13 -3.58 3.51
N ASN A 70 18.46 -4.16 2.55
CA ASN A 70 17.01 -4.03 2.42
C ASN A 70 16.35 -4.65 3.67
N LYS A 71 15.30 -4.01 4.18
CA LYS A 71 14.56 -4.41 5.38
C LYS A 71 13.27 -5.15 5.07
N ASN A 72 12.98 -5.34 3.78
CA ASN A 72 11.83 -6.15 3.39
C ASN A 72 12.11 -7.62 3.72
N VAL A 73 11.17 -8.25 4.41
CA VAL A 73 11.27 -9.64 4.86
C VAL A 73 10.13 -10.43 4.27
N LEU A 74 10.44 -11.50 3.57
CA LEU A 74 9.46 -12.48 3.10
C LEU A 74 9.48 -13.68 4.04
N VAL A 75 8.34 -13.97 4.67
CA VAL A 75 8.15 -15.13 5.55
C VAL A 75 7.33 -16.18 4.82
N VAL A 76 7.94 -17.32 4.55
CA VAL A 76 7.30 -18.45 3.86
C VAL A 76 7.02 -19.58 4.85
N GLY A 77 5.78 -20.07 4.84
CA GLY A 77 5.38 -21.20 5.68
C GLY A 77 3.96 -21.65 5.39
N GLY A 78 3.70 -22.93 5.56
CA GLY A 78 2.35 -23.51 5.40
C GLY A 78 1.36 -23.00 6.45
N SER A 79 0.10 -23.38 6.32
CA SER A 79 -0.93 -23.11 7.33
C SER A 79 -0.51 -23.74 8.67
N GLY A 80 -0.74 -23.02 9.79
CA GLY A 80 -0.37 -23.50 11.11
C GLY A 80 1.13 -23.45 11.46
N SER A 81 2.01 -23.00 10.54
CA SER A 81 3.46 -22.89 10.81
C SER A 81 3.84 -21.82 11.84
N GLY A 82 2.87 -21.02 12.29
CA GLY A 82 3.08 -20.01 13.32
C GLY A 82 3.59 -18.66 12.81
N LYS A 83 3.47 -18.34 11.52
CA LYS A 83 3.89 -17.04 10.95
C LYS A 83 3.36 -15.86 11.76
N THR A 84 2.07 -15.80 12.01
CA THR A 84 1.44 -14.75 12.83
C THR A 84 1.95 -14.76 14.26
N ARG A 85 2.05 -15.94 14.88
CA ARG A 85 2.45 -16.09 16.30
C ARG A 85 3.91 -15.73 16.54
N PHE A 86 4.82 -16.19 15.68
CA PHE A 86 6.27 -16.10 15.92
C PHE A 86 6.95 -14.96 15.16
N PHE A 87 6.29 -14.37 14.16
CA PHE A 87 6.84 -13.24 13.41
C PHE A 87 6.01 -11.98 13.58
N ILE A 88 4.73 -11.98 13.20
CA ILE A 88 3.89 -10.77 13.22
C ILE A 88 3.74 -10.20 14.63
N LYS A 89 3.22 -11.01 15.58
CA LYS A 89 2.94 -10.53 16.93
C LYS A 89 4.18 -10.06 17.69
N PRO A 90 5.32 -10.79 17.73
CA PRO A 90 6.52 -10.32 18.42
C PRO A 90 7.04 -8.99 17.86
N ASN A 91 7.06 -8.83 16.53
CA ASN A 91 7.47 -7.58 15.89
C ASN A 91 6.53 -6.42 16.18
N LEU A 92 5.22 -6.66 16.25
CA LEU A 92 4.22 -5.67 16.62
C LEU A 92 4.34 -5.27 18.11
N MET A 93 4.56 -6.24 18.99
CA MET A 93 4.70 -6.03 20.43
C MET A 93 5.98 -5.28 20.84
N GLN A 94 6.96 -5.13 19.95
CA GLN A 94 8.12 -4.26 20.18
C GLN A 94 7.71 -2.78 20.33
N MET A 95 6.58 -2.38 19.75
CA MET A 95 6.05 -1.01 19.80
C MET A 95 7.10 0.07 19.40
N HIS A 96 8.00 -0.30 18.50
CA HIS A 96 9.07 0.58 18.02
C HIS A 96 8.56 1.62 17.02
N SER A 97 7.72 1.19 16.09
CA SER A 97 7.32 1.90 14.87
C SER A 97 5.83 2.21 14.87
N SER A 98 5.34 2.95 13.90
CA SER A 98 3.96 2.83 13.44
C SER A 98 3.78 1.52 12.69
N TYR A 99 2.59 0.96 12.74
CA TYR A 99 2.32 -0.33 12.12
C TYR A 99 1.09 -0.27 11.23
N VAL A 100 1.20 -0.93 10.08
CA VAL A 100 0.07 -1.24 9.22
C VAL A 100 -0.02 -2.76 9.13
N VAL A 101 -1.09 -3.33 9.64
CA VAL A 101 -1.22 -4.76 9.86
C VAL A 101 -2.38 -5.30 9.04
N THR A 102 -2.12 -6.26 8.15
CA THR A 102 -3.20 -7.10 7.63
C THR A 102 -3.48 -8.19 8.65
N ASP A 103 -4.71 -8.26 9.13
CA ASP A 103 -5.13 -9.16 10.22
C ASP A 103 -6.27 -10.04 9.75
N PRO A 104 -5.96 -11.23 9.18
CA PRO A 104 -6.99 -12.20 8.85
C PRO A 104 -7.77 -12.58 10.12
N LYS A 105 -9.11 -12.41 10.09
CA LYS A 105 -10.04 -12.69 11.21
C LYS A 105 -10.03 -11.69 12.37
N GLY A 106 -9.15 -10.69 12.43
CA GLY A 106 -9.08 -9.70 13.50
C GLY A 106 -8.49 -10.20 14.82
N THR A 107 -7.82 -11.35 14.81
CA THR A 107 -7.26 -11.97 16.03
C THR A 107 -6.05 -11.22 16.57
N VAL A 108 -5.24 -10.63 15.71
CA VAL A 108 -4.05 -9.85 16.12
C VAL A 108 -4.49 -8.59 16.87
N LEU A 109 -5.49 -7.86 16.37
CA LEU A 109 -6.03 -6.68 17.04
C LEU A 109 -6.59 -7.03 18.44
N ILE A 110 -7.34 -8.13 18.55
CA ILE A 110 -7.93 -8.56 19.84
C ILE A 110 -6.83 -8.84 20.86
N GLU A 111 -5.76 -9.52 20.48
CA GLU A 111 -4.69 -9.93 21.39
C GLU A 111 -3.75 -8.78 21.79
N VAL A 112 -3.42 -7.88 20.85
CA VAL A 112 -2.40 -6.84 21.08
C VAL A 112 -2.96 -5.43 21.23
N GLY A 113 -4.23 -5.21 20.89
CA GLY A 113 -4.83 -3.88 20.85
C GLY A 113 -4.77 -3.15 22.19
N LYS A 114 -4.99 -3.84 23.31
CA LYS A 114 -4.88 -3.24 24.66
C LYS A 114 -3.45 -2.79 24.97
N LEU A 115 -2.44 -3.55 24.53
CA LEU A 115 -1.03 -3.19 24.71
C LEU A 115 -0.71 -1.90 23.94
N LEU A 116 -1.12 -1.84 22.67
CA LEU A 116 -0.93 -0.66 21.81
C LEU A 116 -1.71 0.56 22.33
N SER A 117 -2.94 0.38 22.82
CA SER A 117 -3.73 1.46 23.44
C SER A 117 -3.07 2.04 24.69
N ARG A 118 -2.35 1.21 25.45
CA ARG A 118 -1.54 1.68 26.57
C ARG A 118 -0.31 2.45 26.09
N GLY A 119 0.34 1.96 25.04
CA GLY A 119 1.53 2.55 24.43
C GLY A 119 2.82 2.29 25.18
N THR A 120 3.84 3.05 24.81
CA THR A 120 5.19 2.99 25.42
C THR A 120 5.37 4.09 26.46
N PRO A 121 6.23 3.90 27.48
CA PRO A 121 6.61 4.99 28.37
C PRO A 121 7.14 6.18 27.58
N LYS A 122 6.64 7.37 27.86
CA LYS A 122 7.22 8.61 27.33
C LYS A 122 8.59 8.81 27.93
N LEU A 123 9.60 9.01 27.10
CA LEU A 123 10.97 9.24 27.54
C LEU A 123 11.31 10.73 27.45
N ASP A 124 12.13 11.21 28.40
CA ASP A 124 12.74 12.51 28.37
C ASP A 124 13.97 12.54 27.44
N LYS A 125 14.67 13.67 27.39
CA LYS A 125 15.89 13.85 26.56
C LYS A 125 17.04 12.94 26.93
N ASP A 126 17.03 12.43 28.17
CA ASP A 126 18.05 11.51 28.71
C ASP A 126 17.64 10.04 28.56
N GLY A 127 16.49 9.76 27.94
CA GLY A 127 15.94 8.42 27.75
C GLY A 127 15.30 7.83 29.02
N LYS A 128 14.99 8.65 30.04
CA LYS A 128 14.31 8.20 31.26
C LYS A 128 12.80 8.35 31.15
N PRO A 129 12.01 7.45 31.75
CA PRO A 129 10.54 7.58 31.75
C PRO A 129 10.08 8.87 32.43
N VAL A 130 9.28 9.66 31.72
CA VAL A 130 8.63 10.88 32.26
C VAL A 130 7.58 10.46 33.28
N ARG A 131 7.57 11.16 34.43
CA ARG A 131 6.55 10.96 35.48
C ARG A 131 5.61 12.16 35.51
N GLY A 132 4.32 11.89 35.63
CA GLY A 132 3.30 12.90 35.82
C GLY A 132 3.30 13.48 37.25
N LYS A 133 2.42 14.46 37.48
CA LYS A 133 2.26 15.12 38.81
C LYS A 133 1.93 14.13 39.96
N ASN A 134 1.36 12.96 39.61
CA ASN A 134 1.01 11.90 40.57
C ASN A 134 2.14 10.85 40.75
N GLY A 135 3.36 11.13 40.26
CA GLY A 135 4.50 10.21 40.29
C GLY A 135 4.43 9.00 39.36
N LYS A 136 3.31 8.78 38.65
CA LYS A 136 3.14 7.66 37.74
C LYS A 136 3.82 7.94 36.40
N ILE A 137 4.30 6.87 35.73
CA ILE A 137 4.88 6.96 34.39
C ILE A 137 3.80 7.42 33.41
N VAL A 138 4.16 8.40 32.56
CA VAL A 138 3.33 8.83 31.43
C VAL A 138 3.57 7.92 30.25
N TYR A 139 2.51 7.45 29.61
CA TYR A 139 2.57 6.62 28.43
C TYR A 139 2.13 7.38 27.19
N GLU A 140 2.69 7.06 26.05
CA GLU A 140 2.30 7.54 24.72
C GLU A 140 1.54 6.44 23.99
N PRO A 141 0.18 6.49 23.95
CA PRO A 141 -0.63 5.49 23.29
C PRO A 141 -0.51 5.57 21.78
N TYR A 142 -0.71 4.44 21.11
CA TYR A 142 -0.91 4.41 19.69
C TYR A 142 -2.29 4.97 19.30
N LYS A 143 -2.35 5.69 18.20
CA LYS A 143 -3.61 5.90 17.48
C LYS A 143 -3.99 4.59 16.79
N ILE A 144 -5.05 3.93 17.27
CA ILE A 144 -5.53 2.69 16.66
C ILE A 144 -6.58 3.04 15.62
N LYS A 145 -6.37 2.54 14.40
CA LYS A 145 -7.27 2.66 13.26
C LYS A 145 -7.65 1.26 12.79
N VAL A 146 -8.90 1.07 12.43
CA VAL A 146 -9.42 -0.24 12.04
C VAL A 146 -10.27 -0.10 10.78
N PHE A 147 -9.88 -0.78 9.73
CA PHE A 147 -10.71 -0.96 8.54
C PHE A 147 -11.08 -2.44 8.42
N ASN A 148 -12.37 -2.75 8.56
CA ASN A 148 -12.86 -4.12 8.70
C ASN A 148 -13.79 -4.48 7.57
N THR A 149 -13.33 -5.33 6.64
CA THR A 149 -14.12 -5.80 5.50
C THR A 149 -14.96 -7.05 5.80
N ILE A 150 -14.80 -7.65 7.00
CA ILE A 150 -15.63 -8.77 7.44
C ILE A 150 -16.94 -8.27 8.08
N ASN A 151 -16.83 -7.20 8.88
CA ASN A 151 -17.96 -6.61 9.58
C ASN A 151 -17.86 -5.07 9.51
N PHE A 152 -18.58 -4.50 8.58
CA PHE A 152 -18.56 -3.06 8.32
C PHE A 152 -19.05 -2.22 9.50
N SER A 153 -19.95 -2.74 10.36
CA SER A 153 -20.39 -2.02 11.57
C SER A 153 -19.26 -1.81 12.61
N LYS A 154 -18.16 -2.53 12.47
CA LYS A 154 -16.95 -2.42 13.32
C LYS A 154 -15.78 -1.77 12.56
N SER A 155 -16.04 -1.15 11.43
CA SER A 155 -15.05 -0.49 10.60
C SER A 155 -15.08 1.02 10.80
N MET A 156 -13.92 1.65 10.74
CA MET A 156 -13.79 3.07 10.47
C MET A 156 -14.02 3.31 8.97
N HIS A 157 -14.38 4.55 8.63
CA HIS A 157 -14.62 4.96 7.26
C HIS A 157 -13.30 5.21 6.53
N TYR A 158 -13.29 4.82 5.26
CA TYR A 158 -12.19 5.05 4.34
C TYR A 158 -12.71 5.59 3.02
N ASN A 159 -12.44 6.86 2.74
CA ASN A 159 -12.80 7.49 1.49
C ASN A 159 -11.55 7.71 0.63
N PRO A 160 -11.37 6.95 -0.48
CA PRO A 160 -10.23 7.14 -1.36
C PRO A 160 -10.12 8.53 -1.98
N PHE A 161 -11.21 9.27 -2.12
CA PHE A 161 -11.20 10.64 -2.64
C PHE A 161 -10.50 11.62 -1.70
N ALA A 162 -10.51 11.38 -0.39
CA ALA A 162 -9.84 12.23 0.58
C ALA A 162 -8.31 12.32 0.37
N TYR A 163 -7.73 11.41 -0.42
CA TYR A 163 -6.30 11.32 -0.70
C TYR A 163 -5.95 11.69 -2.14
N ILE A 164 -6.86 12.32 -2.86
CA ILE A 164 -6.59 12.90 -4.19
C ILE A 164 -6.14 14.34 -3.97
N HIS A 165 -4.93 14.66 -4.42
CA HIS A 165 -4.37 16.00 -4.36
C HIS A 165 -4.13 16.60 -5.76
N ASN A 166 -4.08 15.76 -6.79
CA ASN A 166 -3.80 16.16 -8.19
C ASN A 166 -4.25 15.07 -9.16
N GLU A 167 -4.13 15.36 -10.47
CA GLU A 167 -4.53 14.44 -11.55
C GLU A 167 -3.78 13.10 -11.53
N LYS A 168 -2.53 13.09 -11.07
CA LYS A 168 -1.76 11.84 -10.96
C LYS A 168 -2.39 10.88 -9.96
N ASP A 169 -2.95 11.40 -8.87
CA ASP A 169 -3.62 10.59 -7.86
C ASP A 169 -4.95 10.03 -8.38
N ILE A 170 -5.66 10.79 -9.22
CA ILE A 170 -6.84 10.29 -9.93
C ILE A 170 -6.45 9.08 -10.79
N LEU A 171 -5.39 9.19 -11.60
CA LEU A 171 -4.91 8.10 -12.45
C LEU A 171 -4.47 6.88 -11.64
N LYS A 172 -3.81 7.07 -10.50
CA LYS A 172 -3.43 5.98 -9.60
C LYS A 172 -4.66 5.28 -9.02
N LEU A 173 -5.68 6.04 -8.58
CA LEU A 173 -6.91 5.48 -8.05
C LEU A 173 -7.66 4.67 -9.11
N VAL A 174 -7.79 5.18 -10.33
CA VAL A 174 -8.40 4.46 -11.45
C VAL A 174 -7.63 3.18 -11.76
N THR A 175 -6.30 3.25 -11.80
CA THR A 175 -5.45 2.08 -12.08
C THR A 175 -5.66 0.96 -11.06
N VAL A 176 -5.66 1.27 -9.76
CA VAL A 176 -5.84 0.25 -8.72
C VAL A 176 -7.27 -0.28 -8.69
N LEU A 177 -8.27 0.55 -8.94
CA LEU A 177 -9.66 0.12 -9.07
C LEU A 177 -9.81 -0.91 -10.19
N ILE A 178 -9.35 -0.59 -11.40
CA ILE A 178 -9.44 -1.48 -12.55
C ILE A 178 -8.65 -2.77 -12.32
N ALA A 179 -7.44 -2.68 -11.74
CA ALA A 179 -6.61 -3.85 -11.49
C ALA A 179 -7.26 -4.89 -10.55
N ASN A 180 -8.05 -4.42 -9.59
CA ASN A 180 -8.63 -5.28 -8.53
C ASN A 180 -10.12 -5.61 -8.71
N THR A 181 -10.76 -5.06 -9.73
CA THR A 181 -12.17 -5.34 -10.04
C THR A 181 -12.32 -6.09 -11.37
N LYS A 182 -11.25 -6.70 -11.88
CA LYS A 182 -11.31 -7.60 -13.04
C LYS A 182 -12.01 -8.89 -12.61
N GLY A 183 -13.04 -9.30 -13.35
CA GLY A 183 -13.62 -10.63 -13.20
C GLY A 183 -12.61 -11.75 -13.53
N GLU A 184 -12.90 -12.98 -13.17
CA GLU A 184 -12.13 -14.20 -13.50
C GLU A 184 -12.14 -14.48 -15.01
N GLY A 185 -11.67 -13.57 -15.84
CA GLY A 185 -11.59 -13.70 -17.29
C GLY A 185 -10.17 -13.45 -17.78
N LYS A 186 -9.84 -13.98 -18.94
CA LYS A 186 -8.59 -13.66 -19.67
C LYS A 186 -8.44 -12.14 -19.72
N SER A 187 -7.21 -11.65 -19.56
CA SER A 187 -6.82 -10.25 -19.74
C SER A 187 -7.69 -9.56 -20.79
N GLY A 188 -8.59 -8.68 -20.34
CA GLY A 188 -9.50 -7.98 -21.24
C GLY A 188 -8.70 -7.28 -22.33
N ASP A 189 -9.26 -7.21 -23.52
CA ASP A 189 -8.67 -6.49 -24.63
C ASP A 189 -8.21 -5.11 -24.14
N ASP A 190 -6.98 -4.73 -24.43
CA ASP A 190 -6.32 -3.48 -24.02
C ASP A 190 -7.21 -2.24 -24.34
N PHE A 191 -8.01 -2.34 -25.38
CA PHE A 191 -8.99 -1.32 -25.76
C PHE A 191 -10.02 -1.05 -24.66
N TRP A 192 -10.65 -2.08 -24.08
CA TRP A 192 -11.69 -1.92 -23.06
C TRP A 192 -11.14 -1.28 -21.79
N VAL A 193 -9.99 -1.74 -21.32
CA VAL A 193 -9.31 -1.17 -20.16
C VAL A 193 -8.97 0.30 -20.37
N LYS A 194 -8.50 0.67 -21.55
CA LYS A 194 -8.22 2.08 -21.89
C LYS A 194 -9.47 2.92 -21.93
N ALA A 195 -10.57 2.42 -22.50
CA ALA A 195 -11.83 3.13 -22.58
C ALA A 195 -12.48 3.33 -21.20
N GLU A 196 -12.49 2.29 -20.35
CA GLU A 196 -12.92 2.39 -18.95
C GLU A 196 -12.06 3.38 -18.17
N THR A 197 -10.74 3.37 -18.37
CA THR A 197 -9.81 4.33 -17.75
C THR A 197 -10.17 5.76 -18.09
N LEU A 198 -10.49 6.05 -19.36
CA LEU A 198 -10.91 7.39 -19.79
C LEU A 198 -12.17 7.83 -19.07
N LEU A 199 -13.20 6.98 -19.03
CA LEU A 199 -14.45 7.29 -18.37
C LEU A 199 -14.29 7.51 -16.88
N TYR A 200 -13.66 6.60 -16.16
CA TYR A 200 -13.42 6.76 -14.72
C TYR A 200 -12.57 7.99 -14.41
N THR A 201 -11.54 8.26 -15.22
CA THR A 201 -10.70 9.44 -15.03
C THR A 201 -11.50 10.73 -15.26
N ALA A 202 -12.41 10.75 -16.22
CA ALA A 202 -13.29 11.89 -16.45
C ALA A 202 -14.25 12.12 -15.28
N LEU A 203 -14.95 11.06 -14.83
CA LEU A 203 -15.95 11.18 -13.77
C LEU A 203 -15.32 11.48 -12.40
N ILE A 204 -14.25 10.76 -12.02
CA ILE A 204 -13.54 11.03 -10.77
C ILE A 204 -12.90 12.42 -10.79
N GLY A 205 -12.36 12.84 -11.94
CA GLY A 205 -11.84 14.20 -12.13
C GLY A 205 -12.92 15.25 -11.97
N TYR A 206 -14.10 15.04 -12.55
CA TYR A 206 -15.25 15.94 -12.37
C TYR A 206 -15.66 16.04 -10.89
N ILE A 207 -15.82 14.89 -10.21
CA ILE A 207 -16.19 14.84 -8.80
C ILE A 207 -15.15 15.58 -7.94
N TYR A 208 -13.86 15.35 -8.20
CA TYR A 208 -12.78 15.97 -7.43
C TYR A 208 -12.76 17.50 -7.55
N TYR A 209 -12.95 18.06 -8.77
CA TYR A 209 -12.82 19.49 -9.01
C TYR A 209 -14.12 20.27 -8.84
N GLU A 210 -15.27 19.67 -9.17
CA GLU A 210 -16.53 20.40 -9.31
C GLU A 210 -17.56 20.02 -8.22
N ALA A 211 -17.49 18.84 -7.64
CA ALA A 211 -18.43 18.42 -6.60
C ALA A 211 -18.08 19.00 -5.23
N PRO A 212 -19.09 19.31 -4.39
CA PRO A 212 -18.86 19.69 -3.01
C PRO A 212 -18.22 18.55 -2.22
N SER A 213 -17.48 18.87 -1.16
CA SER A 213 -16.64 17.89 -0.43
C SER A 213 -17.40 16.69 0.14
N ASN A 214 -18.66 16.85 0.49
CA ASN A 214 -19.52 15.76 0.97
C ASN A 214 -19.99 14.80 -0.15
N GLU A 215 -19.84 15.20 -1.41
CA GLU A 215 -20.14 14.37 -2.59
C GLU A 215 -18.90 13.79 -3.25
N GLN A 216 -17.70 14.11 -2.75
CA GLN A 216 -16.44 13.56 -3.25
C GLN A 216 -16.23 12.13 -2.70
N ASN A 217 -16.95 11.17 -3.27
CA ASN A 217 -16.92 9.76 -2.85
C ASN A 217 -17.40 8.81 -3.96
N PHE A 218 -17.30 7.50 -3.71
CA PHE A 218 -17.73 6.48 -4.68
C PHE A 218 -19.24 6.43 -4.89
N SER A 219 -20.08 6.86 -3.93
CA SER A 219 -21.52 6.90 -4.13
C SER A 219 -21.89 7.83 -5.27
N THR A 220 -21.28 9.02 -5.31
CA THR A 220 -21.47 9.98 -6.40
C THR A 220 -20.98 9.40 -7.74
N LEU A 221 -19.86 8.69 -7.77
CA LEU A 221 -19.37 8.03 -8.98
C LEU A 221 -20.39 6.99 -9.51
N VAL A 222 -20.95 6.17 -8.62
CA VAL A 222 -21.99 5.18 -8.98
C VAL A 222 -23.23 5.88 -9.52
N GLU A 223 -23.68 6.96 -8.87
CA GLU A 223 -24.84 7.74 -9.32
C GLU A 223 -24.59 8.37 -10.69
N MET A 224 -23.40 8.90 -10.95
CA MET A 224 -23.05 9.43 -12.28
C MET A 224 -23.07 8.32 -13.35
N ILE A 225 -22.49 7.15 -13.10
CA ILE A 225 -22.54 6.01 -14.03
C ILE A 225 -23.99 5.60 -14.29
N ASN A 226 -24.82 5.50 -13.24
CA ASN A 226 -26.23 5.14 -13.38
C ASN A 226 -27.08 6.18 -14.12
N ALA A 227 -26.67 7.48 -14.07
CA ALA A 227 -27.32 8.56 -14.80
C ALA A 227 -26.89 8.62 -16.29
N MET A 228 -25.88 7.84 -16.68
CA MET A 228 -25.43 7.77 -18.08
C MET A 228 -26.30 6.78 -18.85
N GLU A 229 -27.07 7.29 -19.79
CA GLU A 229 -27.86 6.52 -20.76
C GLU A 229 -27.25 6.68 -22.15
N VAL A 230 -27.17 5.59 -22.90
CA VAL A 230 -26.76 5.61 -24.30
C VAL A 230 -27.89 5.09 -25.15
N ARG A 231 -28.40 5.90 -26.10
CA ARG A 231 -29.36 5.52 -27.10
C ARG A 231 -28.67 5.17 -28.40
N GLU A 232 -28.89 3.95 -28.88
CA GLU A 232 -28.23 3.46 -30.10
C GLU A 232 -28.86 4.05 -31.38
N ASP A 233 -30.10 4.50 -31.28
CA ASP A 233 -30.94 5.04 -32.35
C ASP A 233 -30.90 6.56 -32.44
N ASP A 234 -30.29 7.25 -31.47
CA ASP A 234 -30.20 8.71 -31.42
C ASP A 234 -28.82 9.16 -30.94
N GLU A 235 -27.94 9.45 -31.90
CA GLU A 235 -26.57 9.93 -31.60
C GLU A 235 -26.55 11.37 -31.03
N THR A 236 -27.65 12.11 -31.14
CA THR A 236 -27.76 13.48 -30.62
C THR A 236 -28.26 13.53 -29.19
N PHE A 237 -28.70 12.39 -28.65
CA PHE A 237 -29.20 12.27 -27.28
C PHE A 237 -28.11 12.63 -26.27
N LYS A 238 -28.44 13.52 -25.35
CA LYS A 238 -27.59 13.92 -24.23
C LYS A 238 -28.20 13.45 -22.90
N ASN A 239 -27.48 12.64 -22.17
CA ASN A 239 -27.84 12.22 -20.82
C ASN A 239 -27.49 13.32 -19.80
N ALA A 240 -27.86 13.12 -18.51
CA ALA A 240 -27.61 14.11 -17.45
C ALA A 240 -26.11 14.42 -17.28
N VAL A 241 -25.23 13.41 -17.43
CA VAL A 241 -23.79 13.61 -17.30
C VAL A 241 -23.22 14.38 -18.50
N ASP A 242 -23.72 14.15 -19.71
CA ASP A 242 -23.35 14.96 -20.88
C ASP A 242 -23.64 16.45 -20.64
N LEU A 243 -24.78 16.78 -20.04
CA LEU A 243 -25.15 18.17 -19.71
C LEU A 243 -24.20 18.79 -18.66
N LEU A 244 -23.75 18.03 -17.70
CA LEU A 244 -22.73 18.49 -16.73
C LEU A 244 -21.41 18.82 -17.42
N PHE A 245 -20.95 17.99 -18.36
CA PHE A 245 -19.72 18.24 -19.10
C PHE A 245 -19.87 19.35 -20.14
N ASP A 246 -21.05 19.54 -20.73
CA ASP A 246 -21.34 20.72 -21.58
C ASP A 246 -21.24 22.03 -20.78
N ALA A 247 -21.80 22.05 -19.56
CA ALA A 247 -21.67 23.21 -18.68
C ALA A 247 -20.22 23.46 -18.27
N LEU A 248 -19.47 22.39 -17.99
CA LEU A 248 -18.04 22.49 -17.69
C LEU A 248 -17.24 23.03 -18.87
N GLU A 249 -17.56 22.64 -20.12
CA GLU A 249 -16.90 23.13 -21.32
C GLU A 249 -17.11 24.65 -21.51
N GLN A 250 -18.30 25.15 -21.18
CA GLN A 250 -18.57 26.59 -21.21
C GLN A 250 -17.78 27.37 -20.15
N LYS A 251 -17.53 26.74 -18.97
CA LYS A 251 -16.79 27.32 -17.85
C LYS A 251 -15.27 27.25 -18.04
N ASP A 252 -14.78 26.10 -18.43
CA ASP A 252 -13.33 25.79 -18.61
C ASP A 252 -13.13 24.77 -19.73
N PRO A 253 -12.93 25.25 -21.00
CA PRO A 253 -12.72 24.37 -22.15
C PRO A 253 -11.49 23.45 -22.04
N ASP A 254 -10.50 23.80 -21.20
CA ASP A 254 -9.24 23.06 -21.02
C ASP A 254 -9.25 22.18 -19.80
N HIS A 255 -10.39 22.06 -19.11
CA HIS A 255 -10.49 21.28 -17.88
C HIS A 255 -10.04 19.83 -18.07
N PHE A 256 -9.27 19.31 -17.11
CA PHE A 256 -8.70 17.94 -17.16
C PHE A 256 -9.77 16.87 -17.39
N ALA A 257 -10.85 16.88 -16.60
CA ALA A 257 -11.92 15.90 -16.68
C ALA A 257 -12.63 15.95 -18.04
N LEU A 258 -12.88 17.17 -18.58
CA LEU A 258 -13.50 17.38 -19.88
C LEU A 258 -12.66 16.76 -21.00
N ARG A 259 -11.34 16.94 -20.98
CA ARG A 259 -10.45 16.33 -21.98
C ARG A 259 -10.53 14.81 -21.99
N GLN A 260 -10.68 14.17 -20.81
CA GLN A 260 -10.85 12.71 -20.73
C GLN A 260 -12.25 12.30 -21.23
N TYR A 261 -13.28 13.06 -20.85
CA TYR A 261 -14.64 12.79 -21.29
C TYR A 261 -14.82 12.87 -22.80
N LYS A 262 -14.26 13.90 -23.42
CA LYS A 262 -14.26 14.04 -24.89
C LYS A 262 -13.62 12.86 -25.61
N LYS A 263 -12.53 12.30 -25.05
CA LYS A 263 -11.89 11.09 -25.60
C LYS A 263 -12.79 9.86 -25.45
N TYR A 264 -13.46 9.71 -24.30
CA TYR A 264 -14.44 8.64 -24.11
C TYR A 264 -15.60 8.75 -25.10
N LYS A 265 -16.11 9.94 -25.34
CA LYS A 265 -17.23 10.22 -26.30
C LYS A 265 -16.89 9.91 -27.75
N LEU A 266 -15.64 9.64 -28.11
CA LEU A 266 -15.29 9.08 -29.42
C LEU A 266 -15.85 7.68 -29.64
N ALA A 267 -16.15 6.95 -28.58
CA ALA A 267 -16.90 5.71 -28.65
C ALA A 267 -18.39 6.04 -28.83
N ALA A 268 -19.03 5.39 -29.80
CA ALA A 268 -20.45 5.62 -30.15
C ALA A 268 -21.26 4.32 -30.05
N GLY A 269 -22.56 4.47 -29.92
CA GLY A 269 -23.54 3.38 -30.03
C GLY A 269 -23.24 2.20 -29.10
N LYS A 270 -23.21 1.00 -29.67
CA LYS A 270 -22.98 -0.26 -28.95
C LYS A 270 -21.68 -0.27 -28.16
N THR A 271 -20.62 0.37 -28.66
CA THR A 271 -19.32 0.42 -27.98
C THR A 271 -19.41 1.24 -26.70
N ALA A 272 -20.00 2.43 -26.74
CA ALA A 272 -20.21 3.27 -25.55
C ALA A 272 -21.06 2.56 -24.50
N LYS A 273 -22.15 1.90 -24.93
CA LYS A 273 -23.02 1.11 -24.04
C LYS A 273 -22.27 -0.04 -23.37
N SER A 274 -21.41 -0.76 -24.10
CA SER A 274 -20.61 -1.86 -23.56
C SER A 274 -19.57 -1.36 -22.54
N ILE A 275 -18.96 -0.18 -22.78
CA ILE A 275 -18.03 0.44 -21.81
C ILE A 275 -18.78 0.79 -20.51
N LEU A 276 -19.98 1.38 -20.61
CA LEU A 276 -20.79 1.71 -19.44
C LEU A 276 -21.19 0.48 -18.62
N ILE A 277 -21.61 -0.60 -19.30
CA ILE A 277 -21.95 -1.87 -18.64
C ILE A 277 -20.72 -2.41 -17.90
N SER A 278 -19.54 -2.38 -18.52
CA SER A 278 -18.32 -2.83 -17.92
C SER A 278 -17.92 -2.00 -16.69
N CYS A 279 -18.01 -0.68 -16.79
CA CYS A 279 -17.78 0.23 -15.66
C CYS A 279 -18.78 -0.02 -14.52
N GLY A 280 -20.08 -0.12 -14.83
CA GLY A 280 -21.11 -0.43 -13.83
C GLY A 280 -20.84 -1.76 -13.10
N ALA A 281 -20.49 -2.80 -13.86
CA ALA A 281 -20.17 -4.11 -13.28
C ALA A 281 -18.96 -4.08 -12.31
N ARG A 282 -17.94 -3.26 -12.58
CA ARG A 282 -16.81 -3.08 -11.65
C ARG A 282 -17.19 -2.36 -10.37
N LEU A 283 -18.21 -1.51 -10.41
CA LEU A 283 -18.71 -0.76 -9.25
C LEU A 283 -19.83 -1.49 -8.51
N ALA A 284 -20.24 -2.68 -8.97
CA ALA A 284 -21.30 -3.47 -8.32
C ALA A 284 -21.11 -3.68 -6.80
N PRO A 285 -19.88 -3.83 -6.24
CA PRO A 285 -19.72 -3.90 -4.80
C PRO A 285 -20.22 -2.65 -4.05
N PHE A 286 -20.25 -1.48 -4.69
CA PHE A 286 -20.79 -0.24 -4.11
C PHE A 286 -22.32 -0.15 -4.16
N ASP A 287 -23.03 -1.11 -4.77
CA ASP A 287 -24.48 -1.24 -4.62
C ASP A 287 -24.87 -1.71 -3.22
N ILE A 288 -23.93 -2.31 -2.50
CA ILE A 288 -24.10 -2.70 -1.11
C ILE A 288 -24.08 -1.44 -0.24
N LYS A 289 -25.17 -1.23 0.51
CA LYS A 289 -25.38 -0.03 1.32
C LYS A 289 -24.23 0.22 2.30
N GLU A 290 -23.79 -0.83 2.99
CA GLU A 290 -22.72 -0.75 3.98
C GLU A 290 -21.38 -0.37 3.36
N VAL A 291 -21.08 -0.81 2.14
CA VAL A 291 -19.85 -0.43 1.41
C VAL A 291 -19.88 1.05 1.03
N ARG A 292 -21.05 1.55 0.59
CA ARG A 292 -21.22 2.97 0.34
C ARG A 292 -21.02 3.80 1.61
N GLU A 293 -21.63 3.39 2.71
CA GLU A 293 -21.53 4.08 4.00
C GLU A 293 -20.08 4.19 4.47
N ILE A 294 -19.31 3.09 4.47
CA ILE A 294 -17.92 3.13 4.95
C ILE A 294 -16.95 3.86 4.01
N THR A 295 -17.36 4.19 2.79
CA THR A 295 -16.53 4.91 1.82
C THR A 295 -16.97 6.37 1.60
N MET A 296 -17.93 6.89 2.37
CA MET A 296 -18.45 8.25 2.22
C MET A 296 -17.49 9.34 2.71
N TYR A 297 -16.80 9.11 3.81
CA TYR A 297 -15.83 10.04 4.42
C TYR A 297 -14.64 9.27 4.99
N ASP A 298 -13.60 9.98 5.43
CA ASP A 298 -12.37 9.33 5.89
C ASP A 298 -12.16 9.48 7.40
N GLU A 299 -11.74 8.39 8.03
CA GLU A 299 -11.30 8.32 9.42
C GLU A 299 -9.92 7.69 9.56
N LEU A 300 -9.38 7.09 8.49
CA LEU A 300 -8.12 6.34 8.56
C LEU A 300 -6.90 7.26 8.69
N GLU A 301 -6.94 8.47 8.12
CA GLU A 301 -5.82 9.42 8.16
C GLU A 301 -4.51 8.75 7.67
N LEU A 302 -4.54 8.11 6.51
CA LEU A 302 -3.42 7.32 5.97
C LEU A 302 -2.14 8.15 5.85
N ASP A 303 -2.26 9.43 5.55
CA ASP A 303 -1.16 10.38 5.41
C ASP A 303 -0.44 10.66 6.73
N LEU A 304 -1.09 10.45 7.89
CA LEU A 304 -0.54 10.71 9.21
C LEU A 304 0.12 9.49 9.89
N VAL A 305 0.11 8.33 9.23
CA VAL A 305 0.66 7.09 9.82
C VAL A 305 2.16 7.21 10.11
N GLY A 306 2.89 8.00 9.32
CA GLY A 306 4.32 8.26 9.52
C GLY A 306 4.65 9.48 10.41
N ASP A 307 3.66 10.29 10.80
CA ASP A 307 3.85 11.50 11.61
C ASP A 307 3.80 11.21 13.11
N ARG A 308 3.01 10.24 13.50
CA ARG A 308 2.79 9.85 14.91
C ARG A 308 2.58 8.35 15.02
N LYS A 309 2.88 7.77 16.19
CA LYS A 309 2.68 6.34 16.42
C LYS A 309 1.24 5.93 16.17
N THR A 310 1.02 5.22 15.09
CA THR A 310 -0.29 4.74 14.63
C THR A 310 -0.22 3.23 14.43
N ALA A 311 -1.30 2.53 14.77
CA ALA A 311 -1.49 1.12 14.44
C ALA A 311 -2.78 0.99 13.62
N LEU A 312 -2.61 0.82 12.32
CA LEU A 312 -3.71 0.62 11.37
C LEU A 312 -3.88 -0.87 11.11
N PHE A 313 -5.08 -1.38 11.35
CA PHE A 313 -5.44 -2.77 11.11
C PHE A 313 -6.41 -2.88 9.94
N PHE A 314 -6.02 -3.62 8.92
CA PHE A 314 -6.90 -4.10 7.87
C PHE A 314 -7.38 -5.50 8.23
N ILE A 315 -8.61 -5.59 8.72
CA ILE A 315 -9.25 -6.89 9.04
C ILE A 315 -9.91 -7.41 7.79
N ILE A 316 -9.40 -8.51 7.27
CA ILE A 316 -9.84 -9.11 6.00
C ILE A 316 -10.34 -10.53 6.22
N SER A 317 -11.19 -11.02 5.31
CA SER A 317 -11.59 -12.43 5.30
C SER A 317 -10.46 -13.30 4.73
N ASP A 318 -10.30 -14.49 5.28
CA ASP A 318 -9.44 -15.55 4.74
C ASP A 318 -10.12 -16.41 3.67
N THR A 319 -11.44 -16.29 3.53
CA THR A 319 -12.26 -17.11 2.62
C THR A 319 -13.00 -16.30 1.56
N ASP A 320 -13.15 -14.97 1.74
CA ASP A 320 -13.89 -14.10 0.85
C ASP A 320 -13.04 -12.88 0.45
N ALA A 321 -12.78 -12.76 -0.84
CA ALA A 321 -11.96 -11.69 -1.42
C ALA A 321 -12.78 -10.52 -1.99
N THR A 322 -14.11 -10.54 -1.87
CA THR A 322 -15.04 -9.60 -2.53
C THR A 322 -14.67 -8.13 -2.28
N PHE A 323 -14.24 -7.79 -1.06
CA PHE A 323 -13.93 -6.42 -0.67
C PHE A 323 -12.44 -6.11 -0.57
N ASN A 324 -11.56 -7.03 -0.97
CA ASN A 324 -10.12 -6.85 -0.87
C ASN A 324 -9.58 -5.75 -1.78
N PHE A 325 -10.33 -5.35 -2.81
CA PHE A 325 -10.01 -4.21 -3.65
C PHE A 325 -9.93 -2.89 -2.86
N LEU A 326 -10.74 -2.73 -1.80
CA LEU A 326 -10.67 -1.56 -0.91
C LEU A 326 -9.35 -1.54 -0.13
N VAL A 327 -8.90 -2.70 0.33
CA VAL A 327 -7.64 -2.84 1.06
C VAL A 327 -6.44 -2.57 0.14
N SER A 328 -6.45 -3.08 -1.09
CA SER A 328 -5.38 -2.79 -2.05
C SER A 328 -5.36 -1.33 -2.50
N MET A 329 -6.52 -0.67 -2.61
CA MET A 329 -6.59 0.79 -2.81
C MET A 329 -5.95 1.54 -1.63
N ALA A 330 -6.31 1.18 -0.39
CA ALA A 330 -5.76 1.81 0.80
C ALA A 330 -4.24 1.63 0.91
N TYR A 331 -3.71 0.44 0.64
CA TYR A 331 -2.26 0.20 0.59
C TYR A 331 -1.57 1.02 -0.51
N THR A 332 -2.17 1.08 -1.70
CA THR A 332 -1.61 1.86 -2.82
C THR A 332 -1.53 3.34 -2.46
N GLN A 333 -2.59 3.90 -1.88
CA GLN A 333 -2.60 5.29 -1.43
C GLN A 333 -1.64 5.51 -0.26
N LEU A 334 -1.63 4.64 0.73
CA LEU A 334 -0.73 4.71 1.88
C LEU A 334 0.74 4.80 1.45
N PHE A 335 1.21 3.90 0.59
CA PHE A 335 2.60 3.91 0.13
C PHE A 335 2.96 5.19 -0.62
N ASN A 336 2.06 5.68 -1.49
CA ASN A 336 2.27 6.94 -2.20
C ASN A 336 2.33 8.13 -1.23
N LEU A 337 1.36 8.25 -0.33
CA LEU A 337 1.26 9.33 0.65
C LEU A 337 2.47 9.38 1.57
N LEU A 338 2.91 8.24 2.10
CA LEU A 338 4.06 8.18 3.00
C LEU A 338 5.36 8.55 2.27
N CYS A 339 5.53 8.13 1.01
CA CYS A 339 6.70 8.51 0.21
C CYS A 339 6.70 10.02 -0.09
N GLU A 340 5.60 10.57 -0.57
CA GLU A 340 5.45 12.00 -0.86
C GLU A 340 5.66 12.84 0.40
N ARG A 341 5.04 12.43 1.51
CA ARG A 341 5.18 13.13 2.78
C ARG A 341 6.61 13.09 3.36
N ALA A 342 7.30 11.95 3.20
CA ALA A 342 8.71 11.86 3.57
C ALA A 342 9.57 12.81 2.74
N ASP A 343 9.35 12.86 1.43
CA ASP A 343 10.17 13.67 0.52
C ASP A 343 9.85 15.16 0.66
N ASP A 344 8.58 15.55 0.64
CA ASP A 344 8.16 16.95 0.56
C ASP A 344 8.16 17.65 1.91
N LYS A 345 7.76 16.96 2.99
CA LYS A 345 7.60 17.56 4.31
C LYS A 345 8.78 17.32 5.25
N PHE A 346 9.41 16.16 5.15
CA PHE A 346 10.40 15.72 6.14
C PHE A 346 11.80 15.50 5.56
N GLY A 347 12.09 16.02 4.37
CA GLY A 347 13.44 15.97 3.80
C GLY A 347 13.94 14.57 3.48
N GLY A 348 13.04 13.69 3.07
CA GLY A 348 13.34 12.33 2.60
C GLY A 348 13.20 11.24 3.67
N ARG A 349 12.64 11.54 4.85
CA ARG A 349 12.49 10.55 5.93
C ARG A 349 11.31 10.86 6.85
N LEU A 350 10.48 9.87 7.12
CA LEU A 350 9.38 10.00 8.06
C LEU A 350 9.89 10.19 9.51
N PRO A 351 9.22 11.00 10.34
CA PRO A 351 9.57 11.15 11.75
C PRO A 351 9.33 9.87 12.57
N VAL A 352 8.38 9.04 12.17
CA VAL A 352 8.12 7.73 12.78
C VAL A 352 8.29 6.65 11.72
N HIS A 353 9.15 5.67 11.99
CA HIS A 353 9.34 4.51 11.12
C HIS A 353 8.01 3.75 10.94
N VAL A 354 7.67 3.37 9.72
CA VAL A 354 6.42 2.64 9.43
C VAL A 354 6.74 1.22 8.98
N ARG A 355 6.12 0.25 9.65
CA ARG A 355 6.26 -1.17 9.31
C ARG A 355 4.92 -1.74 8.84
N CYS A 356 4.90 -2.21 7.60
CA CYS A 356 3.77 -2.94 7.07
C CYS A 356 3.95 -4.44 7.34
N LEU A 357 3.11 -5.00 8.19
CA LEU A 357 3.09 -6.41 8.57
C LEU A 357 1.91 -7.07 7.83
N ILE A 358 2.19 -7.55 6.62
CA ILE A 358 1.17 -8.08 5.71
C ILE A 358 1.06 -9.59 5.93
N ASP A 359 0.10 -10.02 6.75
CA ASP A 359 -0.22 -11.43 6.90
C ASP A 359 -1.17 -11.86 5.77
N GLU A 360 -1.03 -13.08 5.26
CA GLU A 360 -1.77 -13.62 4.12
C GLU A 360 -1.75 -12.68 2.89
N ALA A 361 -0.56 -12.27 2.46
CA ALA A 361 -0.36 -11.29 1.40
C ALA A 361 -1.09 -11.61 0.07
N ALA A 362 -1.39 -12.88 -0.19
CA ALA A 362 -2.18 -13.30 -1.36
C ALA A 362 -3.63 -12.78 -1.32
N ASN A 363 -4.16 -12.47 -0.14
CA ASN A 363 -5.57 -12.10 0.04
C ASN A 363 -5.83 -10.58 -0.04
N ILE A 364 -4.80 -9.74 -0.13
CA ILE A 364 -5.00 -8.27 -0.12
C ILE A 364 -5.29 -7.68 -1.52
N GLY A 365 -5.36 -8.51 -2.55
CA GLY A 365 -5.48 -8.05 -3.93
C GLY A 365 -4.14 -7.54 -4.51
N GLN A 366 -4.21 -6.92 -5.68
CA GLN A 366 -3.03 -6.44 -6.39
C GLN A 366 -2.69 -5.00 -6.01
N ILE A 367 -1.51 -4.76 -5.48
CA ILE A 367 -0.94 -3.42 -5.28
C ILE A 367 -0.07 -3.11 -6.51
N PRO A 368 -0.50 -2.20 -7.41
CA PRO A 368 0.26 -1.89 -8.61
C PRO A 368 1.67 -1.38 -8.30
N ASN A 369 2.67 -1.89 -9.01
CA ASN A 369 4.10 -1.54 -8.86
C ASN A 369 4.70 -1.81 -7.48
N LEU A 370 4.15 -2.74 -6.69
CA LEU A 370 4.66 -3.07 -5.35
C LEU A 370 6.16 -3.45 -5.40
N GLU A 371 6.60 -4.18 -6.41
CA GLU A 371 7.99 -4.58 -6.60
C GLU A 371 8.94 -3.37 -6.73
N LYS A 372 8.51 -2.32 -7.41
CA LYS A 372 9.28 -1.05 -7.53
C LYS A 372 9.28 -0.29 -6.21
N LEU A 373 8.14 -0.24 -5.54
CA LEU A 373 8.02 0.38 -4.22
C LEU A 373 8.95 -0.29 -3.22
N MET A 374 8.96 -1.61 -3.12
CA MET A 374 9.84 -2.38 -2.21
C MET A 374 11.33 -2.09 -2.43
N ALA A 375 11.72 -1.74 -3.65
CA ALA A 375 13.10 -1.36 -3.93
C ALA A 375 13.43 0.06 -3.45
N THR A 376 12.45 0.97 -3.41
CA THR A 376 12.67 2.41 -3.21
C THR A 376 12.32 2.94 -1.82
N ILE A 377 11.38 2.32 -1.10
CA ILE A 377 10.88 2.80 0.20
C ILE A 377 11.94 2.75 1.32
N ARG A 378 12.98 1.93 1.17
CA ARG A 378 14.03 1.74 2.17
C ARG A 378 14.64 3.03 2.70
N SER A 379 14.80 4.05 1.87
CA SER A 379 15.44 5.32 2.25
C SER A 379 14.53 6.24 3.07
N ARG A 380 13.22 5.99 3.04
CA ARG A 380 12.20 6.86 3.63
C ARG A 380 11.69 6.40 5.00
N GLU A 381 12.09 5.17 5.37
CA GLU A 381 11.67 4.52 6.62
C GLU A 381 10.16 4.33 6.69
#